data_6021302125a9d5c05527ee4e217ae0db
#
_entry.id   6021302125a9d5c05527ee4e217ae0db
#
_cell.length_a   1.000
_cell.length_b   1.000
_cell.length_c   1.000
_cell.angle_alpha   90.00
_cell.angle_beta   90.00
_cell.angle_gamma   90.00
#
_symmetry.space_group_name_H-M   'P 1'
#
loop_
_entity.id
_entity.type
_entity.pdbx_description
1 polymer ?
#
loop_
_entity_poly.entity_id
_entity_poly.type
_entity_poly.pdbx_seq_one_letter_code
_entity_poly.pdbx_strand_id
1 'polypeptide(L)'
;HKHRRRQRQMCIRDSTWELDETKICLEMRKLKEMVALGAPDDHIEMNFNEDSGVLTLNLGKIDRNVRPLDPSTISPPTLPGLDFGCKVKLGGAEFSQSLKAARQVGDLVNFSVDPKKFTVHVQGSTDSVTVEFDSAELQSLECDKPSRSQYSLTYLLPLSKVFGNLESVELAFGDNFPLSMSFAFYDGAAEVKYFLAPRIESDL
;
A
#
# COMPACT_ATOMS: atom_id res chain seq x y z
N HIS A 1 24.53 -0.05 -5.77
CA HIS A 1 23.09 0.14 -5.68
C HIS A 1 22.62 0.59 -4.27
N LYS A 2 23.15 -0.03 -3.17
CA LYS A 2 22.79 0.36 -1.78
C LYS A 2 23.22 1.79 -1.43
N HIS A 3 24.38 2.26 -1.92
CA HIS A 3 24.84 3.62 -1.65
C HIS A 3 23.99 4.70 -2.32
N ARG A 4 23.53 4.47 -3.57
CA ARG A 4 22.65 5.43 -4.28
C ARG A 4 21.27 5.54 -3.62
N ARG A 5 20.70 4.42 -3.13
CA ARG A 5 19.43 4.45 -2.38
C ARG A 5 19.56 5.22 -1.05
N ARG A 6 20.69 5.07 -0.34
CA ARG A 6 20.95 5.85 0.89
C ARG A 6 21.09 7.34 0.63
N GLN A 7 21.75 7.75 -0.47
CA GLN A 7 21.83 9.16 -0.84
C GLN A 7 20.46 9.76 -1.16
N ARG A 8 19.59 9.06 -1.90
CA ARG A 8 18.21 9.50 -2.14
C ARG A 8 17.40 9.66 -0.85
N GLN A 9 17.60 8.76 0.09
CA GLN A 9 16.95 8.80 1.39
C GLN A 9 17.43 9.98 2.24
N MET A 10 18.70 10.32 2.20
CA MET A 10 19.24 11.52 2.84
C MET A 10 18.65 12.80 2.24
N CYS A 11 18.55 12.92 0.91
CA CYS A 11 17.93 14.08 0.27
C CYS A 11 16.45 14.30 0.65
N ILE A 12 15.70 13.24 0.91
CA ILE A 12 14.31 13.35 1.39
C ILE A 12 14.26 13.75 2.88
N ARG A 13 15.26 13.36 3.68
CA ARG A 13 15.36 13.69 5.10
C ARG A 13 15.95 15.07 5.36
N ASP A 14 16.77 15.57 4.44
CA ASP A 14 17.44 16.87 4.54
C ASP A 14 16.56 18.03 4.01
N SER A 15 15.29 17.78 3.72
CA SER A 15 14.34 18.84 3.41
C SER A 15 14.15 19.69 4.67
N THR A 16 14.69 20.90 4.68
CA THR A 16 14.42 21.90 5.71
C THR A 16 13.02 22.45 5.46
N TRP A 17 12.08 22.06 6.27
CA TRP A 17 10.74 22.61 6.29
C TRP A 17 10.71 23.69 7.39
N GLU A 18 10.56 24.93 7.01
CA GLU A 18 10.60 26.07 7.93
C GLU A 18 9.22 26.45 8.52
N LEU A 19 8.17 25.78 8.07
CA LEU A 19 6.79 26.04 8.49
C LEU A 19 6.31 24.99 9.50
N ASP A 20 5.49 25.39 10.45
CA ASP A 20 5.00 24.53 11.52
C ASP A 20 4.22 23.34 10.94
N GLU A 21 3.09 23.52 10.34
CA GLU A 21 2.33 22.45 9.67
C GLU A 21 1.52 23.03 8.51
N THR A 22 1.87 22.66 7.29
CA THR A 22 1.15 23.11 6.11
C THR A 22 0.49 21.95 5.39
N LYS A 23 -0.83 22.00 5.23
CA LYS A 23 -1.61 21.00 4.52
C LYS A 23 -1.76 21.35 3.05
N ILE A 24 -1.10 20.61 2.19
CA ILE A 24 -1.16 20.78 0.73
C ILE A 24 -1.94 19.62 0.12
N CYS A 25 -3.07 19.92 -0.53
CA CYS A 25 -3.90 18.92 -1.20
C CYS A 25 -3.66 18.95 -2.71
N LEU A 26 -3.21 17.85 -3.27
CA LEU A 26 -2.83 17.74 -4.69
C LEU A 26 -3.59 16.66 -5.42
N GLU A 27 -3.88 16.89 -6.71
CA GLU A 27 -4.28 15.82 -7.61
C GLU A 27 -3.07 14.90 -7.88
N MET A 28 -3.11 13.68 -7.36
CA MET A 28 -2.02 12.70 -7.52
C MET A 28 -1.67 12.44 -8.99
N ARG A 29 -2.62 12.58 -9.91
CA ARG A 29 -2.36 12.44 -11.35
C ARG A 29 -1.38 13.49 -11.84
N LYS A 30 -1.55 14.76 -11.46
CA LYS A 30 -0.65 15.86 -11.86
C LYS A 30 0.76 15.67 -11.30
N LEU A 31 0.85 15.23 -10.03
CA LEU A 31 2.15 14.93 -9.42
C LEU A 31 2.83 13.75 -10.14
N LYS A 32 2.09 12.67 -10.42
CA LYS A 32 2.62 11.51 -11.14
C LYS A 32 3.11 11.86 -12.55
N GLU A 33 2.37 12.67 -13.30
CA GLU A 33 2.75 13.15 -14.62
C GLU A 33 4.05 13.93 -14.59
N MET A 34 4.25 14.78 -13.58
CA MET A 34 5.49 15.54 -13.42
C MET A 34 6.67 14.65 -13.07
N VAL A 35 6.49 13.76 -12.10
CA VAL A 35 7.53 12.81 -11.69
C VAL A 35 7.94 11.89 -12.85
N ALA A 36 7.00 11.54 -13.73
CA ALA A 36 7.25 10.68 -14.89
C ALA A 36 8.11 11.34 -15.99
N LEU A 37 8.28 12.67 -15.96
CA LEU A 37 9.20 13.38 -16.88
C LEU A 37 10.66 13.25 -16.45
N GLY A 38 10.92 12.93 -15.20
CA GLY A 38 12.27 12.81 -14.66
C GLY A 38 12.90 11.44 -14.92
N ALA A 39 14.20 11.44 -15.15
CA ALA A 39 15.00 10.21 -15.13
C ALA A 39 15.15 9.70 -13.67
N PRO A 40 15.55 8.42 -13.48
CA PRO A 40 15.66 7.84 -12.13
C PRO A 40 16.59 8.57 -11.16
N ASP A 41 17.53 9.35 -11.69
CA ASP A 41 18.54 10.10 -10.90
C ASP A 41 18.26 11.61 -10.85
N ASP A 42 17.18 12.08 -11.46
CA ASP A 42 16.82 13.48 -11.41
C ASP A 42 16.26 13.87 -10.04
N HIS A 43 16.50 15.13 -9.66
CA HIS A 43 15.93 15.74 -8.47
C HIS A 43 14.74 16.59 -8.86
N ILE A 44 13.66 16.44 -8.11
CA ILE A 44 12.49 17.32 -8.22
C ILE A 44 12.45 18.17 -6.97
N GLU A 45 12.53 19.48 -7.16
CA GLU A 45 12.31 20.45 -6.09
C GLU A 45 10.84 20.82 -6.05
N MET A 46 10.29 20.95 -4.85
CA MET A 46 8.91 21.37 -4.62
C MET A 46 8.93 22.60 -3.71
N ASN A 47 8.47 23.73 -4.23
CA ASN A 47 8.40 24.99 -3.51
C ASN A 47 6.94 25.44 -3.42
N PHE A 48 6.41 25.54 -2.21
CA PHE A 48 5.08 26.07 -1.96
C PHE A 48 5.17 27.54 -1.52
N ASN A 49 4.52 28.41 -2.25
CA ASN A 49 4.42 29.82 -1.90
C ASN A 49 3.04 30.07 -1.27
N GLU A 50 3.01 30.38 0.02
CA GLU A 50 1.78 30.59 0.78
C GLU A 50 0.99 31.80 0.32
N ASP A 51 1.66 32.91 -0.05
CA ASP A 51 0.98 34.13 -0.46
C ASP A 51 0.20 33.96 -1.77
N SER A 52 0.79 33.26 -2.72
CA SER A 52 0.15 32.95 -4.01
C SER A 52 -0.68 31.70 -4.02
N GLY A 53 -0.50 30.80 -3.02
CA GLY A 53 -1.10 29.48 -2.95
C GLY A 53 -0.66 28.57 -4.10
N VAL A 54 0.56 28.75 -4.62
CA VAL A 54 1.07 27.99 -5.78
C VAL A 54 2.17 27.04 -5.32
N LEU A 55 2.08 25.77 -5.70
CA LEU A 55 3.15 24.79 -5.62
C LEU A 55 3.90 24.76 -6.95
N THR A 56 5.18 25.12 -6.93
CA THR A 56 6.09 25.02 -8.07
C THR A 56 6.89 23.71 -7.98
N LEU A 57 6.88 22.95 -9.05
CA LEU A 57 7.65 21.73 -9.21
C LEU A 57 8.74 22.01 -10.25
N ASN A 58 10.00 21.92 -9.84
CA ASN A 58 11.17 22.15 -10.69
C ASN A 58 11.86 20.84 -11.03
N LEU A 59 12.10 20.60 -12.31
CA LEU A 59 12.83 19.45 -12.83
C LEU A 59 13.79 19.91 -13.92
N GLY A 60 15.04 20.16 -13.57
CA GLY A 60 16.04 20.71 -14.50
C GLY A 60 15.63 22.07 -15.07
N LYS A 61 15.24 22.10 -16.35
CA LYS A 61 14.73 23.32 -17.03
C LYS A 61 13.21 23.43 -17.07
N ILE A 62 12.50 22.49 -16.45
CA ILE A 62 11.04 22.41 -16.48
C ILE A 62 10.49 22.92 -15.14
N ASP A 63 9.72 23.98 -15.21
CA ASP A 63 8.98 24.53 -14.08
C ASP A 63 7.48 24.29 -14.30
N ARG A 64 6.84 23.64 -13.36
CA ARG A 64 5.39 23.40 -13.40
C ARG A 64 4.73 23.99 -12.17
N ASN A 65 3.86 24.96 -12.41
CA ASN A 65 3.06 25.58 -11.37
C ASN A 65 1.73 24.84 -11.22
N VAL A 66 1.43 24.39 -10.03
CA VAL A 66 0.20 23.68 -9.68
C VAL A 66 -0.52 24.44 -8.56
N ARG A 67 -1.79 24.72 -8.75
CA ARG A 67 -2.64 25.20 -7.65
C ARG A 67 -3.14 23.99 -6.88
N PRO A 68 -2.83 23.87 -5.58
CA PRO A 68 -3.42 22.86 -4.72
C PRO A 68 -4.94 22.96 -4.69
N LEU A 69 -5.59 21.86 -4.34
CA LEU A 69 -7.01 21.85 -4.03
C LEU A 69 -7.24 22.49 -2.65
N ASP A 70 -8.38 23.13 -2.48
CA ASP A 70 -8.76 23.68 -1.18
C ASP A 70 -8.96 22.52 -0.17
N PRO A 71 -8.18 22.47 0.91
CA PRO A 71 -8.29 21.44 1.92
C PRO A 71 -9.69 21.32 2.56
N SER A 72 -10.45 22.43 2.59
CA SER A 72 -11.80 22.46 3.16
C SER A 72 -12.81 21.67 2.32
N THR A 73 -12.53 21.48 1.03
CA THR A 73 -13.40 20.71 0.11
C THR A 73 -13.13 19.21 0.15
N ILE A 74 -12.06 18.79 0.83
CA ILE A 74 -11.64 17.38 0.92
C ILE A 74 -11.96 16.87 2.32
N SER A 75 -12.98 16.02 2.40
CA SER A 75 -13.28 15.26 3.61
C SER A 75 -12.66 13.88 3.51
N PRO A 76 -11.52 13.61 4.17
CA PRO A 76 -10.99 12.26 4.20
C PRO A 76 -12.00 11.32 4.86
N PRO A 77 -12.20 10.11 4.34
CA PRO A 77 -13.10 9.16 4.97
C PRO A 77 -12.62 8.87 6.39
N THR A 78 -13.54 8.99 7.35
CA THR A 78 -13.25 8.57 8.73
C THR A 78 -13.23 7.05 8.75
N LEU A 79 -12.07 6.47 9.02
CA LEU A 79 -11.96 5.03 9.22
C LEU A 79 -12.59 4.69 10.58
N PRO A 80 -13.59 3.79 10.63
CA PRO A 80 -14.07 3.30 11.91
C PRO A 80 -12.94 2.61 12.66
N GLY A 81 -12.96 2.64 13.97
CA GLY A 81 -12.08 1.83 14.81
C GLY A 81 -12.38 0.35 14.50
N LEU A 82 -11.56 -0.27 13.64
CA LEU A 82 -11.73 -1.67 13.28
C LEU A 82 -10.87 -2.51 14.22
N ASP A 83 -11.53 -3.45 14.90
CA ASP A 83 -10.85 -4.46 15.69
C ASP A 83 -10.67 -5.72 14.83
N PHE A 84 -9.40 -6.00 14.50
CA PHE A 84 -9.04 -7.14 13.66
C PHE A 84 -8.67 -8.32 14.54
N GLY A 85 -9.42 -9.40 14.43
CA GLY A 85 -9.17 -10.63 15.21
C GLY A 85 -7.86 -11.36 14.86
N CYS A 86 -7.25 -11.04 13.72
CA CYS A 86 -6.02 -11.69 13.26
C CYS A 86 -5.08 -10.70 12.61
N LYS A 87 -3.76 -10.92 12.82
CA LYS A 87 -2.68 -10.19 12.15
C LYS A 87 -1.64 -11.17 11.64
N VAL A 88 -1.17 -10.94 10.43
CA VAL A 88 -0.16 -11.75 9.75
C VAL A 88 0.89 -10.83 9.17
N LYS A 89 2.17 -11.09 9.44
CA LYS A 89 3.29 -10.37 8.83
C LYS A 89 4.16 -11.35 8.05
N LEU A 90 4.38 -11.04 6.76
CA LEU A 90 5.10 -11.94 5.84
C LEU A 90 5.92 -11.16 4.81
N GLY A 91 6.79 -11.86 4.09
CA GLY A 91 7.61 -11.29 3.02
C GLY A 91 6.78 -10.76 1.85
N GLY A 92 7.09 -9.55 1.38
CA GLY A 92 6.39 -8.92 0.26
C GLY A 92 6.51 -9.72 -1.04
N ALA A 93 7.67 -10.33 -1.31
CA ALA A 93 7.91 -11.12 -2.52
C ALA A 93 7.03 -12.37 -2.58
N GLU A 94 7.00 -13.13 -1.49
CA GLU A 94 6.24 -14.39 -1.38
C GLU A 94 4.73 -14.10 -1.44
N PHE A 95 4.27 -13.09 -0.74
CA PHE A 95 2.87 -12.67 -0.80
C PHE A 95 2.48 -12.18 -2.19
N SER A 96 3.33 -11.38 -2.86
CA SER A 96 3.11 -10.95 -4.24
C SER A 96 3.01 -12.14 -5.20
N GLN A 97 3.86 -13.16 -5.02
CA GLN A 97 3.83 -14.38 -5.82
C GLN A 97 2.55 -15.18 -5.61
N SER A 98 2.09 -15.33 -4.37
CA SER A 98 0.84 -16.03 -4.06
C SER A 98 -0.37 -15.36 -4.71
N LEU A 99 -0.45 -14.02 -4.69
CA LEU A 99 -1.52 -13.28 -5.37
C LEU A 99 -1.47 -13.42 -6.90
N LYS A 100 -0.28 -13.46 -7.50
CA LYS A 100 -0.11 -13.71 -8.94
C LYS A 100 -0.54 -15.12 -9.33
N ALA A 101 -0.21 -16.11 -8.52
CA ALA A 101 -0.67 -17.49 -8.74
C ALA A 101 -2.19 -17.59 -8.62
N ALA A 102 -2.78 -17.00 -7.58
CA ALA A 102 -4.21 -16.94 -7.37
C ALA A 102 -4.96 -16.32 -8.56
N ARG A 103 -4.41 -15.25 -9.17
CA ARG A 103 -5.02 -14.56 -10.31
C ARG A 103 -5.14 -15.42 -11.57
N GLN A 104 -4.32 -16.45 -11.73
CA GLN A 104 -4.40 -17.35 -12.87
C GLN A 104 -5.69 -18.20 -12.87
N VAL A 105 -6.27 -18.39 -11.67
CA VAL A 105 -7.45 -19.22 -11.45
C VAL A 105 -8.73 -18.40 -11.32
N GLY A 106 -8.68 -17.22 -10.71
CA GLY A 106 -9.88 -16.43 -10.49
C GLY A 106 -9.62 -14.98 -10.10
N ASP A 107 -10.72 -14.26 -9.87
CA ASP A 107 -10.72 -12.83 -9.53
C ASP A 107 -10.90 -12.57 -8.03
N LEU A 108 -11.36 -13.57 -7.29
CA LEU A 108 -11.62 -13.51 -5.87
C LEU A 108 -10.70 -14.48 -5.13
N VAL A 109 -10.06 -13.99 -4.08
CA VAL A 109 -9.15 -14.77 -3.25
C VAL A 109 -9.70 -14.90 -1.84
N ASN A 110 -9.62 -16.09 -1.28
CA ASN A 110 -9.92 -16.37 0.11
C ASN A 110 -8.63 -16.32 0.93
N PHE A 111 -8.60 -15.48 1.95
CA PHE A 111 -7.61 -15.50 3.00
C PHE A 111 -8.18 -16.24 4.19
N SER A 112 -7.46 -17.24 4.67
CA SER A 112 -7.80 -17.98 5.88
C SER A 112 -6.60 -17.98 6.81
N VAL A 113 -6.84 -17.85 8.09
CA VAL A 113 -5.81 -17.84 9.12
C VAL A 113 -6.27 -18.64 10.33
N ASP A 114 -5.39 -19.42 10.87
CA ASP A 114 -5.51 -20.07 12.17
C ASP A 114 -4.20 -19.90 12.95
N PRO A 115 -4.09 -20.32 14.23
CA PRO A 115 -2.87 -20.15 15.00
C PRO A 115 -1.61 -20.83 14.45
N LYS A 116 -1.74 -21.67 13.42
CA LYS A 116 -0.62 -22.45 12.85
C LYS A 116 -0.19 -21.96 11.48
N LYS A 117 -1.10 -21.36 10.69
CA LYS A 117 -0.83 -20.99 9.31
C LYS A 117 -1.73 -19.89 8.78
N PHE A 118 -1.24 -19.22 7.75
CA PHE A 118 -2.00 -18.35 6.87
C PHE A 118 -2.12 -19.01 5.49
N THR A 119 -3.31 -18.98 4.89
CA THR A 119 -3.59 -19.61 3.60
C THR A 119 -4.20 -18.62 2.62
N VAL A 120 -3.67 -18.60 1.41
CA VAL A 120 -4.22 -17.90 0.24
C VAL A 120 -4.82 -18.95 -0.69
N HIS A 121 -6.12 -18.92 -0.91
CA HIS A 121 -6.84 -19.92 -1.72
C HIS A 121 -7.75 -19.27 -2.74
N VAL A 122 -7.76 -19.81 -3.96
CA VAL A 122 -8.73 -19.51 -5.02
C VAL A 122 -9.26 -20.79 -5.59
N GLN A 123 -10.56 -20.87 -5.72
CA GLN A 123 -11.28 -21.95 -6.40
C GLN A 123 -11.82 -21.42 -7.73
N GLY A 124 -11.39 -21.98 -8.83
CA GLY A 124 -11.95 -21.79 -10.16
C GLY A 124 -12.97 -22.88 -10.52
N SER A 125 -13.44 -22.84 -11.75
CA SER A 125 -14.38 -23.84 -12.28
C SER A 125 -13.73 -25.20 -12.55
N THR A 126 -12.45 -25.22 -12.94
CA THR A 126 -11.72 -26.40 -13.36
C THR A 126 -10.46 -26.69 -12.54
N ASP A 127 -9.97 -25.67 -11.86
CA ASP A 127 -8.70 -25.72 -11.14
C ASP A 127 -8.76 -24.90 -9.83
N SER A 128 -7.77 -25.05 -8.99
CA SER A 128 -7.62 -24.26 -7.76
C SER A 128 -6.16 -23.99 -7.47
N VAL A 129 -5.90 -22.93 -6.75
CA VAL A 129 -4.57 -22.60 -6.20
C VAL A 129 -4.70 -22.45 -4.70
N THR A 130 -3.80 -23.11 -3.98
CA THR A 130 -3.63 -22.95 -2.53
C THR A 130 -2.17 -22.69 -2.25
N VAL A 131 -1.89 -21.60 -1.52
CA VAL A 131 -0.56 -21.28 -1.00
C VAL A 131 -0.68 -21.18 0.52
N GLU A 132 0.09 -21.98 1.23
CA GLU A 132 0.12 -22.03 2.68
C GLU A 132 1.44 -21.47 3.20
N PHE A 133 1.36 -20.69 4.25
CA PHE A 133 2.49 -20.14 4.99
C PHE A 133 2.37 -20.63 6.43
N ASP A 134 3.24 -21.54 6.82
CA ASP A 134 3.29 -22.03 8.20
C ASP A 134 3.75 -20.91 9.14
N SER A 135 3.31 -20.97 10.41
CA SER A 135 3.67 -19.93 11.40
C SER A 135 5.19 -19.75 11.56
N ALA A 136 5.99 -20.77 11.26
CA ALA A 136 7.45 -20.69 11.28
C ALA A 136 8.05 -19.92 10.08
N GLU A 137 7.33 -19.79 8.98
CA GLU A 137 7.73 -19.05 7.77
C GLU A 137 7.28 -17.58 7.83
N LEU A 138 6.32 -17.27 8.70
CA LEU A 138 5.80 -15.93 8.91
C LEU A 138 6.70 -15.14 9.86
N GLN A 139 6.81 -13.85 9.64
CA GLN A 139 7.53 -12.95 10.55
C GLN A 139 6.77 -12.76 11.87
N SER A 140 5.43 -12.74 11.80
CA SER A 140 4.54 -12.84 12.97
C SER A 140 3.16 -13.37 12.56
N LEU A 141 2.51 -14.05 13.49
CA LEU A 141 1.14 -14.52 13.38
C LEU A 141 0.45 -14.35 14.72
N GLU A 142 -0.56 -13.48 14.73
CA GLU A 142 -1.46 -13.27 15.86
C GLU A 142 -2.87 -13.66 15.40
N CYS A 143 -3.52 -14.58 16.08
CA CYS A 143 -4.84 -15.07 15.70
C CYS A 143 -5.58 -15.58 16.93
N ASP A 144 -6.59 -14.83 17.37
CA ASP A 144 -7.40 -15.19 18.53
C ASP A 144 -8.33 -16.39 18.22
N LYS A 145 -8.86 -16.40 17.00
CA LYS A 145 -9.74 -17.46 16.50
C LYS A 145 -9.58 -17.59 14.99
N PRO A 146 -9.70 -18.81 14.43
CA PRO A 146 -9.66 -19.00 12.99
C PRO A 146 -10.61 -18.07 12.29
N SER A 147 -10.14 -17.42 11.24
CA SER A 147 -10.90 -16.43 10.49
C SER A 147 -10.70 -16.64 8.99
N ARG A 148 -11.75 -16.33 8.22
CA ARG A 148 -11.74 -16.40 6.77
C ARG A 148 -12.44 -15.19 6.18
N SER A 149 -11.85 -14.64 5.11
CA SER A 149 -12.47 -13.54 4.38
C SER A 149 -12.10 -13.60 2.91
N GLN A 150 -13.00 -13.14 2.04
CA GLN A 150 -12.80 -13.12 0.59
C GLN A 150 -12.57 -11.70 0.10
N TYR A 151 -11.59 -11.52 -0.81
CA TYR A 151 -11.20 -10.23 -1.36
C TYR A 151 -11.03 -10.27 -2.87
N SER A 152 -11.16 -9.10 -3.52
CA SER A 152 -10.96 -8.99 -4.96
C SER A 152 -9.49 -8.77 -5.30
N LEU A 153 -8.94 -9.66 -6.14
CA LEU A 153 -7.59 -9.56 -6.69
C LEU A 153 -7.39 -8.33 -7.59
N THR A 154 -8.49 -7.77 -8.14
CA THR A 154 -8.43 -6.53 -8.92
C THR A 154 -7.81 -5.37 -8.14
N TYR A 155 -8.03 -5.33 -6.82
CA TYR A 155 -7.46 -4.31 -5.95
C TYR A 155 -6.11 -4.71 -5.35
N LEU A 156 -5.91 -5.99 -5.05
CA LEU A 156 -4.68 -6.47 -4.40
C LEU A 156 -3.48 -6.53 -5.37
N LEU A 157 -3.70 -6.92 -6.62
CA LEU A 157 -2.62 -7.08 -7.59
C LEU A 157 -1.87 -5.78 -7.95
N PRO A 158 -2.52 -4.63 -8.14
CA PRO A 158 -1.78 -3.38 -8.33
C PRO A 158 -0.87 -3.05 -7.15
N LEU A 159 -1.32 -3.33 -5.91
CA LEU A 159 -0.54 -3.13 -4.70
C LEU A 159 0.65 -4.10 -4.62
N SER A 160 0.51 -5.33 -5.10
CA SER A 160 1.58 -6.32 -5.08
C SER A 160 2.81 -5.88 -5.89
N LYS A 161 2.64 -5.01 -6.89
CA LYS A 161 3.76 -4.39 -7.62
C LYS A 161 4.55 -3.40 -6.75
N VAL A 162 3.90 -2.83 -5.75
CA VAL A 162 4.47 -1.83 -4.86
C VAL A 162 5.20 -2.52 -3.71
N PHE A 163 4.54 -3.44 -3.02
CA PHE A 163 5.11 -4.12 -1.86
C PHE A 163 5.95 -5.36 -2.19
N GLY A 164 5.89 -5.88 -3.43
CA GLY A 164 6.55 -7.13 -3.81
C GLY A 164 8.08 -7.15 -3.68
N ASN A 165 8.72 -5.98 -3.50
CA ASN A 165 10.16 -5.88 -3.23
C ASN A 165 10.45 -5.44 -1.77
N LEU A 166 9.45 -5.37 -0.93
CA LEU A 166 9.60 -4.98 0.46
C LEU A 166 9.91 -6.20 1.34
N GLU A 167 10.62 -5.95 2.40
CA GLU A 167 10.98 -6.99 3.38
C GLU A 167 9.73 -7.57 4.06
N SER A 168 8.73 -6.73 4.31
CA SER A 168 7.52 -7.16 5.00
C SER A 168 6.26 -6.42 4.57
N VAL A 169 5.14 -7.13 4.66
CA VAL A 169 3.78 -6.62 4.58
C VAL A 169 3.01 -7.17 5.78
N GLU A 170 2.26 -6.32 6.44
CA GLU A 170 1.36 -6.72 7.51
C GLU A 170 -0.09 -6.73 7.01
N LEU A 171 -0.80 -7.80 7.29
CA LEU A 171 -2.22 -7.99 7.00
C LEU A 171 -2.97 -8.10 8.32
N ALA A 172 -4.10 -7.42 8.45
CA ALA A 172 -5.00 -7.61 9.56
C ALA A 172 -6.44 -7.78 9.04
N PHE A 173 -7.12 -8.82 9.48
CA PHE A 173 -8.49 -9.11 9.07
C PHE A 173 -9.21 -9.98 10.10
N GLY A 174 -10.46 -10.26 9.86
CA GLY A 174 -11.33 -11.14 10.66
C GLY A 174 -12.23 -11.96 9.76
N ASP A 175 -13.20 -12.61 10.35
CA ASP A 175 -14.17 -13.43 9.61
C ASP A 175 -15.16 -12.54 8.85
N ASN A 176 -15.21 -12.67 7.52
CA ASN A 176 -16.01 -11.81 6.62
C ASN A 176 -15.81 -10.30 6.89
N PHE A 177 -14.59 -9.89 7.18
CA PHE A 177 -14.27 -8.56 7.68
C PHE A 177 -13.32 -7.81 6.71
N PRO A 178 -13.30 -6.46 6.73
CA PRO A 178 -12.34 -5.71 5.93
C PRO A 178 -10.89 -6.13 6.17
N LEU A 179 -10.09 -6.11 5.11
CA LEU A 179 -8.64 -6.26 5.17
C LEU A 179 -8.01 -4.90 5.45
N SER A 180 -7.14 -4.84 6.44
CA SER A 180 -6.14 -3.79 6.57
C SER A 180 -4.80 -4.35 6.11
N MET A 181 -4.13 -3.63 5.23
CA MET A 181 -2.79 -3.95 4.76
C MET A 181 -1.88 -2.77 5.03
N SER A 182 -0.74 -3.00 5.69
CA SER A 182 0.25 -1.96 5.94
C SER A 182 1.65 -2.40 5.52
N PHE A 183 2.41 -1.46 5.00
CA PHE A 183 3.80 -1.65 4.60
C PHE A 183 4.53 -0.31 4.56
N ALA A 184 5.84 -0.34 4.73
CA ALA A 184 6.66 0.84 4.82
C ALA A 184 7.80 0.83 3.79
N PHE A 185 8.22 2.02 3.37
CA PHE A 185 9.34 2.25 2.46
C PHE A 185 10.43 3.04 3.18
N TYR A 186 11.66 2.92 2.67
CA TYR A 186 12.78 3.76 3.09
C TYR A 186 12.99 3.77 4.60
N ASP A 187 13.06 2.58 5.21
CA ASP A 187 13.26 2.39 6.66
C ASP A 187 12.20 3.14 7.50
N GLY A 188 10.95 3.14 7.05
CA GLY A 188 9.84 3.77 7.75
C GLY A 188 9.62 5.25 7.45
N ALA A 189 10.36 5.85 6.50
CA ALA A 189 10.15 7.24 6.10
C ALA A 189 8.80 7.47 5.38
N ALA A 190 8.25 6.43 4.79
CA ALA A 190 6.90 6.44 4.22
C ALA A 190 6.15 5.17 4.59
N GLU A 191 4.95 5.32 5.10
CA GLU A 191 4.06 4.23 5.47
C GLU A 191 2.79 4.29 4.62
N VAL A 192 2.34 3.12 4.16
CA VAL A 192 1.07 2.95 3.46
C VAL A 192 0.16 2.08 4.31
N LYS A 193 -1.05 2.56 4.55
CA LYS A 193 -2.13 1.80 5.15
C LYS A 193 -3.30 1.75 4.17
N TYR A 194 -3.70 0.56 3.81
CA TYR A 194 -4.73 0.30 2.80
C TYR A 194 -5.83 -0.55 3.38
N PHE A 195 -7.08 -0.20 3.07
CA PHE A 195 -8.26 -0.95 3.52
C PHE A 195 -9.05 -1.45 2.33
N LEU A 196 -9.48 -2.70 2.39
CA LEU A 196 -10.28 -3.36 1.36
C LEU A 196 -11.49 -4.03 1.99
N ALA A 197 -12.67 -3.69 1.49
CA ALA A 197 -13.90 -4.36 1.91
C ALA A 197 -13.90 -5.84 1.48
N PRO A 198 -14.46 -6.74 2.30
CA PRO A 198 -14.59 -8.13 1.90
C PRO A 198 -15.65 -8.27 0.79
N ARG A 199 -15.56 -9.36 0.06
CA ARG A 199 -16.67 -9.85 -0.77
C ARG A 199 -17.49 -10.80 0.07
N ILE A 200 -18.73 -10.42 0.31
CA ILE A 200 -19.70 -11.27 1.00
C ILE A 200 -20.50 -11.97 -0.08
N GLU A 201 -20.48 -13.29 -0.09
CA GLU A 201 -21.41 -14.06 -0.93
C GLU A 201 -22.82 -13.77 -0.39
N SER A 202 -23.64 -13.10 -1.20
CA SER A 202 -25.06 -13.02 -0.91
C SER A 202 -25.62 -14.42 -1.22
N ASP A 203 -26.07 -15.10 -0.20
CA ASP A 203 -26.93 -16.28 -0.37
C ASP A 203 -28.20 -15.83 -1.13
N LEU A 204 -28.20 -16.08 -2.44
CA LEU A 204 -29.39 -15.99 -3.30
C LEU A 204 -30.02 -17.36 -3.44
#